data_8c880402c666097ddbaf7fa8c1fed5fe
#
_entry.id   8c880402c666097ddbaf7fa8c1fed5fe
#
_cell.length_a   1.000
_cell.length_b   1.000
_cell.length_c   1.000
_cell.angle_alpha   90.00
_cell.angle_beta   90.00
_cell.angle_gamma   90.00
#
_symmetry.space_group_name_H-M   'P 1'
#
loop_
_entity.id
_entity.type
_entity.pdbx_description
1 polymer ?
#
loop_
_entity_poly.entity_id
_entity_poly.type
_entity_poly.pdbx_seq_one_letter_code
_entity_poly.pdbx_strand_id
1 'polypeptide(L)'
;MSKSIIIINGHPAAGKTTFVMRLSAELRIPYLAKNTFKDAVSASAAITDQRESSRFSAITFDAMMYVAERLMEVAKPLIMEGSFAAHGFVKSDGSQKIDEAAVIRALIEKYDYKPLTYIFVGDTRVLHERFLEREKLNERGANAVLYEMTHDYFSEICRHQERFDIGRKRIIIDTTDFGKVDFCSHIEAARLFVSEAGEPRFNI
;
A
#
# COMPACT_ATOMS: atom_id res chain seq x y z
N MET A 1 2.99 -19.56 -14.89
CA MET A 1 2.82 -18.86 -13.62
C MET A 1 2.13 -17.53 -13.89
N SER A 2 1.25 -17.08 -12.99
CA SER A 2 0.48 -15.85 -13.20
C SER A 2 1.37 -14.61 -13.03
N LYS A 3 1.48 -13.78 -14.07
CA LYS A 3 2.08 -12.44 -13.97
C LYS A 3 1.05 -11.46 -13.42
N SER A 4 0.74 -11.57 -12.15
CA SER A 4 -0.24 -10.72 -11.46
C SER A 4 0.38 -9.95 -10.30
N ILE A 5 -0.06 -8.72 -10.12
CA ILE A 5 0.28 -7.89 -8.96
C ILE A 5 -1.01 -7.37 -8.32
N ILE A 6 -1.09 -7.52 -7.01
CA ILE A 6 -2.18 -6.93 -6.23
C ILE A 6 -1.61 -5.76 -5.44
N ILE A 7 -2.19 -4.59 -5.62
CA ILE A 7 -1.75 -3.37 -4.94
C ILE A 7 -2.82 -2.95 -3.94
N ILE A 8 -2.42 -2.74 -2.70
CA ILE A 8 -3.30 -2.32 -1.61
C ILE A 8 -2.84 -0.94 -1.18
N ASN A 9 -3.68 0.07 -1.47
CA ASN A 9 -3.44 1.47 -1.13
C ASN A 9 -4.66 2.06 -0.42
N GLY A 10 -4.59 3.31 0.00
CA GLY A 10 -5.71 4.05 0.58
C GLY A 10 -5.41 4.66 1.94
N HIS A 11 -6.45 5.07 2.62
CA HIS A 11 -6.40 5.90 3.81
C HIS A 11 -5.55 5.32 4.93
N PRO A 12 -4.84 6.15 5.72
CA PRO A 12 -4.19 5.70 6.94
C PRO A 12 -5.21 5.11 7.92
N ALA A 13 -4.79 4.15 8.74
CA ALA A 13 -5.63 3.46 9.72
C ALA A 13 -6.87 2.71 9.17
N ALA A 14 -6.98 2.52 7.86
CA ALA A 14 -8.08 1.81 7.20
C ALA A 14 -7.93 0.27 7.19
N GLY A 15 -6.99 -0.32 7.94
CA GLY A 15 -6.86 -1.78 8.08
C GLY A 15 -6.16 -2.50 6.92
N LYS A 16 -5.45 -1.80 6.05
CA LYS A 16 -4.72 -2.38 4.90
C LYS A 16 -3.78 -3.51 5.29
N THR A 17 -2.97 -3.30 6.32
CA THR A 17 -1.98 -4.30 6.78
C THR A 17 -2.66 -5.56 7.30
N THR A 18 -3.78 -5.45 8.00
CA THR A 18 -4.59 -6.60 8.44
C THR A 18 -5.10 -7.40 7.25
N PHE A 19 -5.61 -6.71 6.23
CA PHE A 19 -6.09 -7.36 5.02
C PHE A 19 -4.97 -8.03 4.22
N VAL A 20 -3.82 -7.35 4.03
CA VAL A 20 -2.71 -7.91 3.23
C VAL A 20 -2.13 -9.17 3.86
N MET A 21 -2.00 -9.22 5.18
CA MET A 21 -1.52 -10.40 5.89
C MET A 21 -2.45 -11.60 5.65
N ARG A 22 -3.75 -11.39 5.77
CA ARG A 22 -4.76 -12.42 5.50
C ARG A 22 -4.76 -12.84 4.03
N LEU A 23 -4.76 -11.88 3.11
CA LEU A 23 -4.72 -12.13 1.67
C LEU A 23 -3.49 -12.94 1.25
N SER A 24 -2.32 -12.56 1.76
CA SER A 24 -1.07 -13.28 1.50
C SER A 24 -1.10 -14.72 1.99
N ALA A 25 -1.60 -14.95 3.21
CA ALA A 25 -1.72 -16.29 3.78
C ALA A 25 -2.68 -17.18 2.97
N GLU A 26 -3.85 -16.64 2.60
CA GLU A 26 -4.89 -17.36 1.84
C GLU A 26 -4.47 -17.69 0.40
N LEU A 27 -3.77 -16.76 -0.27
CA LEU A 27 -3.32 -16.96 -1.64
C LEU A 27 -1.94 -17.60 -1.75
N ARG A 28 -1.17 -17.66 -0.65
CA ARG A 28 0.24 -18.09 -0.63
C ARG A 28 1.12 -17.26 -1.57
N ILE A 29 0.85 -15.95 -1.63
CA ILE A 29 1.60 -15.00 -2.44
C ILE A 29 2.40 -14.09 -1.50
N PRO A 30 3.70 -13.87 -1.74
CA PRO A 30 4.51 -12.96 -0.93
C PRO A 30 3.96 -11.54 -1.00
N TYR A 31 4.04 -10.81 0.11
CA TYR A 31 3.69 -9.40 0.14
C TYR A 31 4.86 -8.52 0.57
N LEU A 32 4.87 -7.32 0.05
CA LEU A 32 5.81 -6.25 0.39
C LEU A 32 4.99 -5.10 0.99
N ALA A 33 5.13 -4.87 2.30
CA ALA A 33 4.42 -3.80 3.01
C ALA A 33 5.38 -2.66 3.33
N LYS A 34 5.10 -1.47 2.81
CA LYS A 34 5.99 -0.31 2.90
C LYS A 34 6.33 0.09 4.33
N ASN A 35 5.36 0.04 5.24
CA ASN A 35 5.60 0.39 6.63
C ASN A 35 6.46 -0.66 7.34
N THR A 36 6.17 -1.95 7.14
CA THR A 36 6.98 -3.04 7.71
C THR A 36 8.42 -3.02 7.19
N PHE A 37 8.59 -2.71 5.89
CA PHE A 37 9.92 -2.50 5.32
C PHE A 37 10.64 -1.31 5.97
N LYS A 38 9.91 -0.19 6.17
CA LYS A 38 10.46 0.98 6.85
C LYS A 38 10.90 0.66 8.27
N ASP A 39 10.08 -0.06 9.04
CA ASP A 39 10.41 -0.46 10.40
C ASP A 39 11.67 -1.34 10.43
N ALA A 40 11.78 -2.30 9.52
CA ALA A 40 12.96 -3.17 9.41
C ALA A 40 14.23 -2.40 9.03
N VAL A 41 14.17 -1.52 8.03
CA VAL A 41 15.33 -0.72 7.57
C VAL A 41 15.75 0.31 8.61
N SER A 42 14.79 0.88 9.35
CA SER A 42 15.06 1.89 10.37
C SER A 42 15.36 1.33 11.76
N ALA A 43 15.29 0.01 11.96
CA ALA A 43 15.55 -0.62 13.24
C ALA A 43 16.96 -0.33 13.80
N SER A 44 17.93 -0.08 12.93
CA SER A 44 19.31 0.27 13.30
C SER A 44 19.59 1.78 13.29
N ALA A 45 18.58 2.62 13.04
CA ALA A 45 18.71 4.06 12.93
C ALA A 45 17.68 4.75 13.83
N ALA A 46 18.12 5.69 14.65
CA ALA A 46 17.21 6.55 15.42
C ALA A 46 16.55 7.54 14.47
N ILE A 47 15.24 7.43 14.28
CA ILE A 47 14.46 8.44 13.55
C ILE A 47 13.94 9.44 14.57
N THR A 48 14.44 10.66 14.54
CA THR A 48 14.18 11.68 15.55
C THR A 48 13.18 12.74 15.09
N ASP A 49 12.98 12.88 13.77
CA ASP A 49 12.10 13.90 13.21
C ASP A 49 11.36 13.46 11.95
N GLN A 50 10.43 14.31 11.51
CA GLN A 50 9.60 14.11 10.32
C GLN A 50 10.43 14.04 9.02
N ARG A 51 11.54 14.80 8.94
CA ARG A 51 12.40 14.84 7.75
C ARG A 51 13.14 13.52 7.57
N GLU A 52 13.70 13.00 8.65
CA GLU A 52 14.32 11.66 8.66
C GLU A 52 13.30 10.58 8.33
N SER A 53 12.13 10.61 8.97
CA SER A 53 11.03 9.69 8.65
C SER A 53 10.65 9.70 7.17
N SER A 54 10.62 10.88 6.55
CA SER A 54 10.35 11.03 5.11
C SER A 54 11.47 10.47 4.24
N ARG A 55 12.74 10.66 4.64
CA ARG A 55 13.92 10.10 3.96
C ARG A 55 13.89 8.58 4.00
N PHE A 56 13.65 7.99 5.17
CA PHE A 56 13.51 6.53 5.30
C PHE A 56 12.35 5.97 4.50
N SER A 57 11.24 6.73 4.37
CA SER A 57 10.12 6.33 3.51
C SER A 57 10.52 6.23 2.03
N ALA A 58 11.39 7.11 1.53
CA ALA A 58 11.90 7.05 0.17
C ALA A 58 12.86 5.86 0.00
N ILE A 59 13.85 5.70 0.89
CA ILE A 59 14.78 4.56 0.87
C ILE A 59 14.02 3.22 0.90
N THR A 60 13.01 3.14 1.73
CA THR A 60 12.14 1.96 1.85
C THR A 60 11.41 1.67 0.56
N PHE A 61 10.88 2.70 -0.10
CA PHE A 61 10.20 2.53 -1.38
C PHE A 61 11.16 2.00 -2.44
N ASP A 62 12.37 2.57 -2.56
CA ASP A 62 13.37 2.12 -3.53
C ASP A 62 13.80 0.66 -3.26
N ALA A 63 14.03 0.29 -2.00
CA ALA A 63 14.36 -1.09 -1.63
C ALA A 63 13.21 -2.06 -1.96
N MET A 64 11.97 -1.63 -1.70
CA MET A 64 10.77 -2.41 -2.02
C MET A 64 10.60 -2.62 -3.52
N MET A 65 10.85 -1.56 -4.33
CA MET A 65 10.80 -1.65 -5.79
C MET A 65 11.88 -2.57 -6.34
N TYR A 66 13.09 -2.55 -5.77
CA TYR A 66 14.17 -3.49 -6.13
C TYR A 66 13.73 -4.95 -5.90
N VAL A 67 13.16 -5.26 -4.73
CA VAL A 67 12.68 -6.62 -4.43
C VAL A 67 11.52 -7.01 -5.35
N ALA A 68 10.57 -6.10 -5.57
CA ALA A 68 9.45 -6.33 -6.49
C ALA A 68 9.95 -6.69 -7.90
N GLU A 69 10.94 -5.96 -8.40
CA GLU A 69 11.55 -6.24 -9.70
C GLU A 69 12.16 -7.64 -9.76
N ARG A 70 12.92 -8.06 -8.74
CA ARG A 70 13.50 -9.44 -8.71
C ARG A 70 12.44 -10.53 -8.73
N LEU A 71 11.30 -10.31 -8.06
CA LEU A 71 10.16 -11.24 -8.10
C LEU A 71 9.50 -11.27 -9.48
N MET A 72 9.38 -10.12 -10.13
CA MET A 72 8.78 -10.00 -11.46
C MET A 72 9.65 -10.63 -12.55
N GLU A 73 10.98 -10.56 -12.45
CA GLU A 73 11.92 -11.22 -13.37
C GLU A 73 11.70 -12.72 -13.45
N VAL A 74 11.33 -13.34 -12.34
CA VAL A 74 11.04 -14.79 -12.29
C VAL A 74 9.54 -15.10 -12.36
N ALA A 75 8.74 -14.15 -12.85
CA ALA A 75 7.30 -14.27 -13.08
C ALA A 75 6.50 -14.71 -11.84
N LYS A 76 6.91 -14.27 -10.63
CA LYS A 76 6.16 -14.56 -9.39
C LYS A 76 5.04 -13.55 -9.19
N PRO A 77 3.83 -14.00 -8.84
CA PRO A 77 2.80 -13.07 -8.37
C PRO A 77 3.26 -12.42 -7.07
N LEU A 78 2.85 -11.16 -6.84
CA LEU A 78 3.19 -10.45 -5.62
C LEU A 78 2.06 -9.53 -5.17
N ILE A 79 2.09 -9.19 -3.89
CA ILE A 79 1.20 -8.20 -3.28
C ILE A 79 2.07 -7.04 -2.78
N MET A 80 1.66 -5.81 -3.05
CA MET A 80 2.30 -4.60 -2.52
C MET A 80 1.31 -3.81 -1.69
N GLU A 81 1.70 -3.44 -0.47
CA GLU A 81 0.88 -2.62 0.44
C GLU A 81 1.62 -1.36 0.83
N GLY A 82 0.91 -0.23 0.82
CA GLY A 82 1.47 1.02 1.29
C GLY A 82 0.49 2.19 1.21
N SER A 83 0.98 3.35 1.60
CA SER A 83 0.36 4.64 1.29
C SER A 83 1.17 5.28 0.16
N PHE A 84 1.04 4.69 -1.02
CA PHE A 84 1.77 5.14 -2.20
C PHE A 84 1.25 6.48 -2.70
N ALA A 85 2.17 7.40 -3.01
CA ALA A 85 1.81 8.70 -3.53
C ALA A 85 1.54 8.63 -5.04
N ALA A 86 0.50 9.35 -5.46
CA ALA A 86 0.27 9.72 -6.84
C ALA A 86 0.92 11.07 -7.15
N HIS A 87 0.89 11.49 -8.41
CA HIS A 87 1.39 12.79 -8.84
C HIS A 87 0.83 13.96 -8.03
N GLY A 88 1.69 14.92 -7.70
CA GLY A 88 1.30 16.18 -7.05
C GLY A 88 1.09 16.11 -5.54
N PHE A 89 1.53 15.04 -4.86
CA PHE A 89 1.49 15.01 -3.40
C PHE A 89 2.54 15.94 -2.80
N VAL A 90 2.07 16.93 -2.06
CA VAL A 90 2.92 17.88 -1.31
C VAL A 90 2.87 17.49 0.16
N LYS A 91 4.04 17.33 0.78
CA LYS A 91 4.15 17.05 2.21
C LYS A 91 3.91 18.30 3.04
N SER A 92 3.74 18.12 4.37
CA SER A 92 3.57 19.22 5.32
C SER A 92 4.73 20.23 5.32
N ASP A 93 5.93 19.81 4.92
CA ASP A 93 7.11 20.67 4.78
C ASP A 93 7.21 21.40 3.43
N GLY A 94 6.18 21.30 2.58
CA GLY A 94 6.12 21.88 1.24
C GLY A 94 6.91 21.12 0.17
N SER A 95 7.63 20.05 0.51
CA SER A 95 8.34 19.24 -0.47
C SER A 95 7.39 18.33 -1.25
N GLN A 96 7.65 18.15 -2.55
CA GLN A 96 6.92 17.17 -3.34
C GLN A 96 7.45 15.76 -3.09
N LYS A 97 6.54 14.81 -3.00
CA LYS A 97 6.85 13.39 -3.02
C LYS A 97 6.98 12.92 -4.47
N ILE A 98 7.84 11.94 -4.71
CA ILE A 98 7.91 11.29 -6.02
C ILE A 98 6.56 10.66 -6.37
N ASP A 99 6.26 10.58 -7.65
CA ASP A 99 5.08 9.86 -8.14
C ASP A 99 5.35 8.33 -8.05
N GLU A 100 5.07 7.77 -6.88
CA GLU A 100 5.26 6.34 -6.63
C GLU A 100 4.34 5.48 -7.51
N ALA A 101 3.16 6.02 -7.87
CA ALA A 101 2.26 5.34 -8.80
C ALA A 101 2.87 5.21 -10.20
N ALA A 102 3.54 6.25 -10.70
CA ALA A 102 4.23 6.19 -11.99
C ALA A 102 5.37 5.17 -11.99
N VAL A 103 6.16 5.11 -10.91
CA VAL A 103 7.26 4.12 -10.78
C VAL A 103 6.71 2.70 -10.79
N ILE A 104 5.65 2.43 -10.01
CA ILE A 104 5.00 1.10 -9.96
C ILE A 104 4.43 0.75 -11.33
N ARG A 105 3.78 1.69 -12.02
CA ARG A 105 3.21 1.48 -13.36
C ARG A 105 4.29 1.12 -14.37
N ALA A 106 5.40 1.84 -14.39
CA ALA A 106 6.52 1.55 -15.28
C ALA A 106 7.09 0.13 -15.07
N LEU A 107 7.17 -0.33 -13.82
CA LEU A 107 7.61 -1.69 -13.52
C LEU A 107 6.59 -2.75 -14.00
N ILE A 108 5.30 -2.51 -13.80
CA ILE A 108 4.21 -3.35 -14.29
C ILE A 108 4.27 -3.50 -15.81
N GLU A 109 4.45 -2.39 -16.53
CA GLU A 109 4.56 -2.36 -17.99
C GLU A 109 5.82 -3.09 -18.48
N LYS A 110 6.97 -2.84 -17.84
CA LYS A 110 8.25 -3.48 -18.18
C LYS A 110 8.18 -5.00 -18.17
N TYR A 111 7.46 -5.59 -17.22
CA TYR A 111 7.38 -7.04 -17.05
C TYR A 111 6.07 -7.66 -17.51
N ASP A 112 5.17 -6.86 -18.09
CA ASP A 112 3.84 -7.27 -18.58
C ASP A 112 3.00 -7.95 -17.47
N TYR A 113 2.92 -7.30 -16.30
CA TYR A 113 2.07 -7.75 -15.20
C TYR A 113 0.65 -7.22 -15.31
N LYS A 114 -0.31 -7.99 -14.84
CA LYS A 114 -1.72 -7.56 -14.70
C LYS A 114 -1.94 -7.01 -13.30
N PRO A 115 -2.33 -5.73 -13.14
CA PRO A 115 -2.62 -5.16 -11.83
C PRO A 115 -4.07 -5.34 -11.40
N LEU A 116 -4.26 -5.61 -10.10
CA LEU A 116 -5.51 -5.44 -9.36
C LEU A 116 -5.24 -4.48 -8.21
N THR A 117 -6.01 -3.40 -8.10
CA THR A 117 -5.82 -2.40 -7.04
C THR A 117 -7.00 -2.41 -6.07
N TYR A 118 -6.70 -2.54 -4.78
CA TYR A 118 -7.63 -2.28 -3.70
C TYR A 118 -7.34 -0.91 -3.10
N ILE A 119 -8.38 -0.07 -3.01
CA ILE A 119 -8.30 1.24 -2.35
C ILE A 119 -9.16 1.19 -1.09
N PHE A 120 -8.50 1.27 0.05
CA PHE A 120 -9.15 1.33 1.34
C PHE A 120 -9.52 2.77 1.67
N VAL A 121 -10.81 3.00 1.88
CA VAL A 121 -11.37 4.30 2.25
C VAL A 121 -12.15 4.19 3.56
N GLY A 122 -12.63 5.31 4.06
CA GLY A 122 -13.55 5.39 5.19
C GLY A 122 -13.77 6.82 5.61
N ASP A 123 -14.74 7.04 6.49
CA ASP A 123 -14.98 8.35 7.08
C ASP A 123 -13.69 8.89 7.74
N THR A 124 -13.28 10.08 7.31
CA THR A 124 -11.97 10.64 7.72
C THR A 124 -11.89 10.95 9.21
N ARG A 125 -13.01 11.24 9.88
CA ARG A 125 -13.03 11.47 11.34
C ARG A 125 -12.82 10.16 12.08
N VAL A 126 -13.54 9.13 11.69
CA VAL A 126 -13.41 7.78 12.27
C VAL A 126 -12.00 7.24 12.09
N LEU A 127 -11.43 7.38 10.88
CA LEU A 127 -10.09 6.91 10.60
C LEU A 127 -9.00 7.74 11.28
N HIS A 128 -9.22 9.05 11.43
CA HIS A 128 -8.31 9.93 12.17
C HIS A 128 -8.25 9.58 13.66
N GLU A 129 -9.40 9.31 14.28
CA GLU A 129 -9.47 8.84 15.68
C GLU A 129 -8.70 7.51 15.85
N ARG A 130 -8.94 6.52 14.99
CA ARG A 130 -8.19 5.25 14.95
C ARG A 130 -6.69 5.46 14.76
N PHE A 131 -6.32 6.42 13.92
CA PHE A 131 -4.92 6.78 13.69
C PHE A 131 -4.28 7.32 14.98
N LEU A 132 -4.93 8.28 15.65
CA LEU A 132 -4.42 8.86 16.88
C LEU A 132 -4.34 7.84 18.03
N GLU A 133 -5.32 6.96 18.16
CA GLU A 133 -5.31 5.88 19.16
C GLU A 133 -4.11 4.94 18.94
N ARG A 134 -3.89 4.50 17.70
CA ARG A 134 -2.75 3.66 17.36
C ARG A 134 -1.41 4.35 17.64
N GLU A 135 -1.27 5.63 17.32
CA GLU A 135 -0.04 6.37 17.60
C GLU A 135 0.19 6.51 19.14
N LYS A 136 -0.88 6.69 19.93
CA LYS A 136 -0.79 6.70 21.41
C LYS A 136 -0.32 5.37 21.97
N LEU A 137 -0.80 4.26 21.43
CA LEU A 137 -0.42 2.92 21.85
C LEU A 137 0.98 2.51 21.37
N ASN A 138 1.65 3.37 20.60
CA ASN A 138 2.98 3.10 20.01
C ASN A 138 3.02 1.77 19.23
N GLU A 139 1.92 1.42 18.58
CA GLU A 139 1.81 0.20 17.77
C GLU A 139 2.70 0.21 16.52
N ARG A 140 3.16 1.38 16.11
CA ARG A 140 4.28 1.51 15.18
C ARG A 140 5.56 1.34 15.94
N GLY A 141 6.45 0.51 15.52
CA GLY A 141 7.71 0.19 16.19
C GLY A 141 8.47 1.39 16.78
N ALA A 142 9.58 1.14 17.47
CA ALA A 142 10.35 2.13 18.23
C ALA A 142 10.80 3.39 17.48
N ASN A 143 10.72 3.37 16.15
CA ASN A 143 11.12 4.48 15.26
C ASN A 143 9.94 5.33 14.75
N ALA A 144 8.74 5.16 15.31
CA ALA A 144 7.60 6.00 14.96
C ALA A 144 7.82 7.42 15.45
N VAL A 145 7.80 8.37 14.55
CA VAL A 145 7.83 9.80 14.90
C VAL A 145 6.41 10.21 15.25
N LEU A 146 6.17 10.48 16.52
CA LEU A 146 4.94 11.05 17.01
C LEU A 146 4.89 12.53 16.60
N TYR A 147 3.95 12.90 15.78
CA TYR A 147 3.64 14.29 15.45
C TYR A 147 2.13 14.50 15.51
N GLU A 148 1.73 15.68 15.88
CA GLU A 148 0.32 16.03 15.86
C GLU A 148 -0.16 16.11 14.41
N MET A 149 -0.96 15.14 14.02
CA MET A 149 -1.63 15.16 12.73
C MET A 149 -3.01 15.80 12.90
N THR A 150 -3.19 16.98 12.34
CA THR A 150 -4.52 17.62 12.33
C THR A 150 -5.48 16.84 11.44
N HIS A 151 -6.78 16.91 11.74
CA HIS A 151 -7.81 16.27 10.91
C HIS A 151 -7.79 16.80 9.46
N ASP A 152 -7.51 18.09 9.27
CA ASP A 152 -7.47 18.70 7.93
C ASP A 152 -6.34 18.10 7.08
N TYR A 153 -5.14 17.97 7.66
CA TYR A 153 -4.00 17.35 6.97
C TYR A 153 -4.24 15.85 6.73
N PHE A 154 -4.83 15.16 7.71
CA PHE A 154 -5.22 13.76 7.53
C PHE A 154 -6.21 13.60 6.38
N SER A 155 -7.22 14.46 6.28
CA SER A 155 -8.21 14.47 5.21
C SER A 155 -7.60 14.77 3.84
N GLU A 156 -6.58 15.62 3.80
CA GLU A 156 -5.83 15.90 2.57
C GLU A 156 -5.06 14.65 2.10
N ILE A 157 -4.40 13.96 3.02
CA ILE A 157 -3.75 12.67 2.71
C ILE A 157 -4.76 11.67 2.16
N CYS A 158 -5.93 11.54 2.78
CA CYS A 158 -6.99 10.63 2.33
C CYS A 158 -7.43 10.95 0.90
N ARG A 159 -7.77 12.21 0.61
CA ARG A 159 -8.15 12.66 -0.74
C ARG A 159 -7.07 12.39 -1.78
N HIS A 160 -5.79 12.50 -1.39
CA HIS A 160 -4.69 12.21 -2.28
C HIS A 160 -4.58 10.69 -2.56
N GLN A 161 -4.76 9.86 -1.53
CA GLN A 161 -4.72 8.39 -1.68
C GLN A 161 -5.86 7.87 -2.58
N GLU A 162 -7.01 8.53 -2.59
CA GLU A 162 -8.11 8.17 -3.48
C GLU A 162 -7.81 8.40 -4.97
N ARG A 163 -6.84 9.27 -5.29
CA ARG A 163 -6.38 9.52 -6.67
C ARG A 163 -5.39 8.47 -7.18
N PHE A 164 -4.93 7.59 -6.30
CA PHE A 164 -4.00 6.54 -6.71
C PHE A 164 -4.67 5.60 -7.72
N ASP A 165 -4.10 5.49 -8.90
CA ASP A 165 -4.59 4.65 -9.98
C ASP A 165 -3.41 4.03 -10.75
N ILE A 166 -3.44 2.70 -10.83
CA ILE A 166 -2.47 1.90 -11.61
C ILE A 166 -3.12 1.32 -12.88
N GLY A 167 -4.44 1.51 -13.03
CA GLY A 167 -5.22 1.08 -14.21
C GLY A 167 -5.94 -0.25 -14.04
N ARG A 168 -6.75 -0.56 -15.01
CA ARG A 168 -7.62 -1.68 -15.35
C ARG A 168 -8.60 -2.23 -14.31
N LYS A 169 -8.21 -2.69 -13.13
CA LYS A 169 -9.17 -3.23 -12.15
C LYS A 169 -8.94 -2.60 -10.79
N ARG A 170 -9.93 -1.85 -10.33
CA ARG A 170 -9.91 -1.16 -9.04
C ARG A 170 -11.12 -1.55 -8.21
N ILE A 171 -10.90 -1.92 -6.97
CA ILE A 171 -11.92 -2.25 -5.98
C ILE A 171 -11.77 -1.30 -4.80
N ILE A 172 -12.86 -0.64 -4.42
CA ILE A 172 -12.90 0.25 -3.26
C ILE A 172 -13.48 -0.52 -2.08
N ILE A 173 -12.82 -0.46 -0.93
CA ILE A 173 -13.26 -1.08 0.32
C ILE A 173 -13.46 0.02 1.35
N ASP A 174 -14.71 0.26 1.72
CA ASP A 174 -15.07 1.18 2.80
C ASP A 174 -14.91 0.47 4.15
N THR A 175 -14.07 1.03 5.00
CA THR A 175 -13.75 0.50 6.34
C THR A 175 -14.21 1.44 7.45
N THR A 176 -15.13 2.34 7.18
CA THR A 176 -15.75 3.20 8.20
C THR A 176 -16.27 2.34 9.36
N ASP A 177 -16.99 1.27 9.05
CA ASP A 177 -17.35 0.21 10.00
C ASP A 177 -16.58 -1.06 9.63
N PHE A 178 -15.44 -1.25 10.28
CA PHE A 178 -14.53 -2.35 10.00
C PHE A 178 -15.20 -3.73 10.22
N GLY A 179 -16.16 -3.81 11.14
CA GLY A 179 -16.89 -5.06 11.45
C GLY A 179 -17.83 -5.50 10.33
N LYS A 180 -18.22 -4.61 9.44
CA LYS A 180 -19.12 -4.92 8.30
C LYS A 180 -18.38 -5.27 7.01
N VAL A 181 -17.06 -5.20 6.99
CA VAL A 181 -16.30 -5.49 5.76
C VAL A 181 -16.26 -6.98 5.49
N ASP A 182 -16.78 -7.39 4.35
CA ASP A 182 -16.68 -8.78 3.88
C ASP A 182 -15.31 -9.05 3.21
N PHE A 183 -14.30 -9.24 4.03
CA PHE A 183 -12.96 -9.58 3.54
C PHE A 183 -12.91 -10.91 2.79
N CYS A 184 -13.81 -11.85 3.07
CA CYS A 184 -13.83 -13.13 2.37
C CYS A 184 -14.16 -12.95 0.89
N SER A 185 -15.19 -12.17 0.57
CA SER A 185 -15.54 -11.85 -0.83
C SER A 185 -14.40 -11.12 -1.57
N HIS A 186 -13.70 -10.21 -0.89
CA HIS A 186 -12.56 -9.50 -1.50
C HIS A 186 -11.36 -10.43 -1.74
N ILE A 187 -11.09 -11.38 -0.86
CA ILE A 187 -10.03 -12.38 -1.04
C ILE A 187 -10.39 -13.32 -2.19
N GLU A 188 -11.65 -13.75 -2.29
CA GLU A 188 -12.09 -14.59 -3.40
C GLU A 188 -11.98 -13.88 -4.75
N ALA A 189 -12.35 -12.59 -4.81
CA ALA A 189 -12.16 -11.78 -6.00
C ALA A 189 -10.68 -11.68 -6.43
N ALA A 190 -9.76 -11.61 -5.46
CA ALA A 190 -8.32 -11.63 -5.72
C ALA A 190 -7.85 -13.01 -6.20
N ARG A 191 -8.38 -14.10 -5.62
CA ARG A 191 -8.08 -15.48 -6.04
C ARG A 191 -8.45 -15.73 -7.49
N LEU A 192 -9.67 -15.33 -7.88
CA LEU A 192 -10.15 -15.42 -9.26
C LEU A 192 -9.26 -14.61 -10.22
N PHE A 193 -8.92 -13.38 -9.83
CA PHE A 193 -8.04 -12.53 -10.63
C PHE A 193 -6.66 -13.17 -10.87
N VAL A 194 -6.05 -13.76 -9.84
CA VAL A 194 -4.73 -14.41 -9.96
C VAL A 194 -4.82 -15.66 -10.84
N SER A 195 -5.90 -16.43 -10.75
CA SER A 195 -6.09 -17.63 -11.59
C SER A 195 -6.28 -17.26 -13.07
N GLU A 196 -7.14 -16.27 -13.38
CA GLU A 196 -7.36 -15.76 -14.74
C GLU A 196 -6.08 -15.19 -15.38
N ALA A 197 -5.22 -14.58 -14.56
CA ALA A 197 -3.94 -14.05 -15.03
C ALA A 197 -2.94 -15.15 -15.39
N GLY A 198 -3.14 -16.37 -14.89
CA GLY A 198 -2.28 -17.53 -15.14
C GLY A 198 -2.64 -18.34 -16.38
N GLU A 199 -3.82 -18.15 -16.96
CA GLU A 199 -4.22 -18.88 -18.16
C GLU A 199 -3.53 -18.31 -19.40
N PRO A 200 -2.85 -19.16 -20.20
CA PRO A 200 -2.32 -18.73 -21.50
C PRO A 200 -3.52 -18.34 -22.39
N ARG A 201 -3.52 -17.12 -22.91
CA ARG A 201 -4.44 -16.76 -24.00
C ARG A 201 -4.01 -17.53 -25.24
N PHE A 202 -4.68 -18.64 -25.53
CA PHE A 202 -4.66 -19.22 -26.85
C PHE A 202 -5.40 -18.23 -27.77
N ASN A 203 -4.67 -17.42 -28.51
CA ASN A 203 -5.22 -16.74 -29.66
C ASN A 203 -5.49 -17.82 -30.74
N ILE A 204 -6.77 -18.17 -30.90
CA ILE A 204 -7.26 -18.93 -32.05
C ILE A 204 -7.34 -17.99 -33.26
#